data_456a3427f440eb5d773c612886920c23
#
_entry.id   456a3427f440eb5d773c612886920c23
#
_cell.length_a   1.000
_cell.length_b   1.000
_cell.length_c   1.000
_cell.angle_alpha   90.00
_cell.angle_beta   90.00
_cell.angle_gamma   90.00
#
_symmetry.space_group_name_H-M   'P 1'
#
loop_
_entity.id
_entity.type
_entity.pdbx_description
1 polymer ?
#
loop_
_entity_poly.entity_id
_entity_poly.type
_entity_poly.pdbx_seq_one_letter_code
_entity_poly.pdbx_strand_id
1 'polypeptide(L)'
;MMVWVAANGGVRAIGDTGGVTVRTVDWQDCAVGPTLTEPVDETLTGRVSSLTVPARGVTLVDAGDHSEHEIGDGVTVQRGSYRLTCHPVMGGSPARAAGVPEHHEELELTLRFEGPAAVRREGESLSIAFGDPTPVTFGFAERRDDPATITVPGTPAGLATAITHLSAALRTTGPERSHPSFRDHPPMVEIGDEPSIPDAVREATPDTGIELQVPRSMDYLFVGAPLAYYLGAEMTVSDRTVPRLVAPSADVEYRFRELPTFQHGVTRLLRQVFFFDTLVRDVETDATAQRRQLADRFGLVPEEIRRLSPAERLARYFWVSADDLATHLPKWHFSTYAAPDTSNAHCLPYLLDALSLVYLPESSELRGTELLERTLDDCYRSGSASGAPVASVDMVKPELQAGRVHAWLAPGAPIDAFKTTPAAYENRRRYQDGDGSELEDAAPDFSVTVVLNDDAMADEHAAVADIYRERSADLPLSVTVHEHLSRDELGGVFAAPNDFVHYIGHCDTNGLQCADG
;
A
#
# COMPACT_ATOMS: atom_id res chain seq x y z
N MET A 1 -15.12 -9.13 -14.33
CA MET A 1 -16.25 -8.16 -14.32
C MET A 1 -16.88 -8.06 -15.69
N MET A 2 -18.18 -7.72 -15.80
CA MET A 2 -18.88 -7.53 -17.07
C MET A 2 -19.71 -6.24 -17.01
N VAL A 3 -19.58 -5.37 -18.03
CA VAL A 3 -20.29 -4.09 -18.12
C VAL A 3 -21.06 -3.99 -19.43
N TRP A 4 -22.33 -3.56 -19.38
CA TRP A 4 -23.15 -3.36 -20.57
C TRP A 4 -24.26 -2.32 -20.37
N VAL A 5 -24.85 -1.88 -21.48
CA VAL A 5 -26.03 -1.02 -21.46
C VAL A 5 -27.29 -1.89 -21.48
N ALA A 6 -28.17 -1.69 -20.51
CA ALA A 6 -29.48 -2.35 -20.49
C ALA A 6 -30.46 -1.71 -21.49
N ALA A 7 -31.51 -2.42 -21.89
CA ALA A 7 -32.51 -1.94 -22.86
C ALA A 7 -33.22 -0.64 -22.46
N ASN A 8 -33.21 -0.27 -21.18
CA ASN A 8 -33.74 1.00 -20.66
C ASN A 8 -32.69 2.14 -20.59
N GLY A 9 -31.52 1.95 -21.19
CA GLY A 9 -30.43 2.91 -21.20
C GLY A 9 -29.54 2.90 -19.95
N GLY A 10 -29.87 2.11 -18.90
CA GLY A 10 -29.03 2.05 -17.69
C GLY A 10 -27.74 1.27 -17.93
N VAL A 11 -26.63 1.76 -17.39
CA VAL A 11 -25.36 1.05 -17.38
C VAL A 11 -25.37 0.04 -16.24
N ARG A 12 -25.05 -1.21 -16.55
CA ARG A 12 -24.94 -2.29 -15.57
C ARG A 12 -23.53 -2.83 -15.54
N ALA A 13 -23.01 -3.00 -14.33
CA ALA A 13 -21.78 -3.72 -14.06
C ALA A 13 -22.09 -4.89 -13.11
N ILE A 14 -21.55 -6.07 -13.43
CA ILE A 14 -21.62 -7.25 -12.56
C ILE A 14 -20.19 -7.73 -12.33
N GLY A 15 -19.78 -7.75 -11.08
CA GLY A 15 -18.57 -8.40 -10.59
C GLY A 15 -18.86 -9.75 -9.95
N ASP A 16 -17.85 -10.34 -9.32
CA ASP A 16 -17.94 -11.67 -8.70
C ASP A 16 -18.88 -11.68 -7.49
N THR A 17 -18.99 -10.57 -6.76
CA THR A 17 -19.79 -10.46 -5.54
C THR A 17 -21.15 -9.83 -5.70
N GLY A 18 -21.40 -9.15 -6.79
CA GLY A 18 -22.70 -8.54 -7.03
C GLY A 18 -22.72 -7.59 -8.23
N GLY A 19 -23.75 -6.78 -8.32
CA GLY A 19 -23.91 -5.88 -9.44
C GLY A 19 -24.48 -4.53 -9.08
N VAL A 20 -24.09 -3.51 -9.85
CA VAL A 20 -24.62 -2.16 -9.76
C VAL A 20 -25.37 -1.79 -11.04
N THR A 21 -26.36 -0.92 -10.89
CA THR A 21 -27.05 -0.29 -12.02
C THR A 21 -26.98 1.22 -11.87
N VAL A 22 -26.27 1.86 -12.77
CA VAL A 22 -26.33 3.32 -12.94
C VAL A 22 -27.50 3.63 -13.87
N ARG A 23 -28.50 4.35 -13.39
CA ARG A 23 -29.63 4.81 -14.20
C ARG A 23 -29.18 6.01 -15.00
N THR A 24 -29.40 5.97 -16.30
CA THR A 24 -29.07 7.09 -17.20
C THR A 24 -30.32 7.57 -17.92
N VAL A 25 -30.31 8.84 -18.32
CA VAL A 25 -31.36 9.46 -19.13
C VAL A 25 -30.75 9.87 -20.45
N ASP A 26 -31.49 9.62 -21.54
CA ASP A 26 -31.10 9.95 -22.94
C ASP A 26 -29.76 9.32 -23.36
N TRP A 27 -29.55 8.04 -22.98
CA TRP A 27 -28.35 7.32 -23.37
C TRP A 27 -28.17 7.29 -24.89
N GLN A 28 -26.98 7.67 -25.34
CA GLN A 28 -26.55 7.53 -26.74
C GLN A 28 -25.14 6.93 -26.76
N ASP A 29 -24.94 5.91 -27.57
CA ASP A 29 -23.62 5.32 -27.75
C ASP A 29 -22.63 6.36 -28.26
N CYS A 30 -21.46 6.42 -27.67
CA CYS A 30 -20.40 7.36 -28.01
C CYS A 30 -19.05 6.63 -28.04
N ALA A 31 -18.36 6.68 -29.17
CA ALA A 31 -17.05 6.05 -29.32
C ALA A 31 -15.90 6.88 -28.74
N VAL A 32 -16.14 8.16 -28.44
CA VAL A 32 -15.13 9.10 -27.94
C VAL A 32 -15.69 9.85 -26.74
N GLY A 33 -15.02 9.74 -25.61
CA GLY A 33 -15.33 10.44 -24.37
C GLY A 33 -14.07 10.85 -23.62
N PRO A 34 -14.22 11.46 -22.44
CA PRO A 34 -13.09 11.76 -21.57
C PRO A 34 -12.29 10.50 -21.22
N THR A 35 -10.97 10.61 -21.25
CA THR A 35 -10.09 9.47 -20.92
C THR A 35 -10.03 9.27 -19.42
N LEU A 36 -10.24 8.04 -18.95
CA LEU A 36 -9.93 7.63 -17.58
C LEU A 36 -8.42 7.38 -17.45
N THR A 37 -7.84 7.94 -16.42
CA THR A 37 -6.43 7.77 -16.07
C THR A 37 -6.23 6.83 -14.89
N GLU A 38 -7.32 6.48 -14.23
CA GLU A 38 -7.39 5.56 -13.11
C GLU A 38 -7.42 4.09 -13.60
N PRO A 39 -6.87 3.16 -12.83
CA PRO A 39 -6.97 1.74 -13.13
C PRO A 39 -8.42 1.27 -12.95
N VAL A 40 -8.99 0.75 -14.01
CA VAL A 40 -10.34 0.17 -14.00
C VAL A 40 -10.31 -1.15 -14.77
N ASP A 41 -11.14 -2.10 -14.35
CA ASP A 41 -11.21 -3.41 -15.00
C ASP A 41 -12.02 -3.33 -16.30
N GLU A 42 -13.07 -2.47 -16.31
CA GLU A 42 -13.92 -2.29 -17.47
C GLU A 42 -14.32 -0.84 -17.66
N THR A 43 -14.45 -0.41 -18.90
CA THR A 43 -14.88 0.94 -19.26
C THR A 43 -16.07 0.93 -20.23
N LEU A 44 -16.93 1.94 -20.08
CA LEU A 44 -18.01 2.19 -21.01
C LEU A 44 -18.15 3.70 -21.22
N THR A 45 -18.31 4.13 -22.47
CA THR A 45 -18.51 5.57 -22.80
C THR A 45 -19.85 5.78 -23.49
N GLY A 46 -20.59 6.78 -23.06
CA GLY A 46 -21.84 7.19 -23.64
C GLY A 46 -22.18 8.65 -23.39
N ARG A 47 -23.12 9.19 -24.15
CA ARG A 47 -23.69 10.52 -23.87
C ARG A 47 -24.95 10.37 -23.04
N VAL A 48 -25.11 11.20 -22.02
CA VAL A 48 -26.26 11.19 -21.13
C VAL A 48 -26.66 12.62 -20.76
N SER A 49 -27.96 12.86 -20.54
CA SER A 49 -28.47 14.12 -19.98
C SER A 49 -28.41 14.12 -18.45
N SER A 50 -28.53 12.96 -17.83
CA SER A 50 -28.31 12.76 -16.39
C SER A 50 -28.02 11.32 -16.07
N LEU A 51 -27.46 11.10 -14.89
CA LEU A 51 -27.26 9.77 -14.32
C LEU A 51 -27.57 9.77 -12.84
N THR A 52 -27.94 8.60 -12.32
CA THR A 52 -28.18 8.38 -10.89
C THR A 52 -27.63 7.01 -10.51
N VAL A 53 -26.88 6.97 -9.42
CA VAL A 53 -26.30 5.74 -8.86
C VAL A 53 -26.51 5.74 -7.34
N PRO A 54 -26.95 4.62 -6.73
CA PRO A 54 -26.85 4.46 -5.29
C PRO A 54 -25.36 4.32 -4.92
N ALA A 55 -24.84 5.26 -4.11
CA ALA A 55 -23.40 5.32 -3.85
C ALA A 55 -23.08 5.93 -2.48
N ARG A 56 -21.99 5.43 -1.90
CA ARG A 56 -21.35 5.94 -0.68
C ARG A 56 -19.95 6.48 -1.03
N GLY A 57 -19.31 7.18 -0.10
CA GLY A 57 -17.90 7.62 -0.25
C GLY A 57 -17.65 8.40 -1.54
N VAL A 58 -18.44 9.46 -1.81
CA VAL A 58 -18.35 10.19 -3.06
C VAL A 58 -17.29 11.29 -2.97
N THR A 59 -16.33 11.26 -3.90
CA THR A 59 -15.30 12.29 -4.07
C THR A 59 -15.40 12.90 -5.48
N LEU A 60 -15.45 14.21 -5.56
CA LEU A 60 -15.48 14.96 -6.82
C LEU A 60 -14.26 15.88 -6.92
N VAL A 61 -13.47 15.71 -7.95
CA VAL A 61 -12.20 16.43 -8.17
C VAL A 61 -12.21 17.13 -9.54
N ASP A 62 -11.79 18.39 -9.59
CA ASP A 62 -11.44 19.03 -10.85
C ASP A 62 -10.15 18.42 -11.40
N ALA A 63 -10.18 17.89 -12.60
CA ALA A 63 -9.04 17.21 -13.19
C ALA A 63 -7.95 18.16 -13.73
N GLY A 64 -8.25 19.46 -13.81
CA GLY A 64 -7.31 20.48 -14.28
C GLY A 64 -6.40 21.01 -13.17
N ASP A 65 -6.96 21.26 -11.98
CA ASP A 65 -6.22 21.82 -10.82
C ASP A 65 -6.17 20.90 -9.61
N HIS A 66 -6.79 19.73 -9.71
CA HIS A 66 -6.88 18.70 -8.63
C HIS A 66 -7.58 19.18 -7.36
N SER A 67 -8.36 20.26 -7.42
CA SER A 67 -9.15 20.70 -6.28
C SER A 67 -10.32 19.75 -6.02
N GLU A 68 -10.52 19.39 -4.77
CA GLU A 68 -11.66 18.59 -4.32
C GLU A 68 -12.86 19.50 -4.06
N HIS A 69 -14.03 19.08 -4.58
CA HIS A 69 -15.29 19.80 -4.38
C HIS A 69 -16.12 19.11 -3.30
N GLU A 70 -16.45 19.84 -2.26
CA GLU A 70 -17.38 19.35 -1.24
C GLU A 70 -18.81 19.32 -1.81
N ILE A 71 -19.42 18.13 -1.85
CA ILE A 71 -20.74 17.95 -2.48
C ILE A 71 -21.85 18.39 -1.54
N GLY A 72 -21.76 18.13 -0.22
CA GLY A 72 -22.83 18.41 0.74
C GLY A 72 -24.19 17.93 0.20
N ASP A 73 -25.21 18.82 0.22
CA ASP A 73 -26.53 18.58 -0.39
C ASP A 73 -26.52 18.76 -1.93
N GLY A 74 -25.47 19.36 -2.48
CA GLY A 74 -25.27 19.51 -3.92
C GLY A 74 -24.30 20.61 -4.29
N VAL A 75 -23.56 20.39 -5.38
CA VAL A 75 -22.61 21.33 -5.97
C VAL A 75 -22.87 21.50 -7.45
N THR A 76 -22.70 22.71 -7.98
CA THR A 76 -22.73 22.97 -9.42
C THR A 76 -21.33 23.30 -9.89
N VAL A 77 -20.78 22.43 -10.72
CA VAL A 77 -19.47 22.64 -11.34
C VAL A 77 -19.59 23.37 -12.67
N GLN A 78 -18.60 24.20 -12.98
CA GLN A 78 -18.54 25.02 -14.18
C GLN A 78 -17.96 24.24 -15.36
N ARG A 79 -17.54 24.92 -16.42
CA ARG A 79 -16.80 24.28 -17.52
C ARG A 79 -15.43 23.85 -17.04
N GLY A 80 -15.11 22.60 -17.22
CA GLY A 80 -13.88 21.95 -16.79
C GLY A 80 -13.99 20.45 -16.93
N SER A 81 -12.91 19.73 -16.73
CA SER A 81 -12.88 18.28 -16.72
C SER A 81 -12.95 17.77 -15.28
N TYR A 82 -13.88 16.88 -14.99
CA TYR A 82 -14.15 16.41 -13.64
C TYR A 82 -14.05 14.90 -13.54
N ARG A 83 -13.53 14.46 -12.42
CA ARG A 83 -13.53 13.07 -12.00
C ARG A 83 -14.39 12.93 -10.75
N LEU A 84 -15.29 11.96 -10.79
CA LEU A 84 -16.07 11.56 -9.62
C LEU A 84 -15.83 10.09 -9.34
N THR A 85 -15.42 9.77 -8.11
CA THR A 85 -15.24 8.41 -7.63
C THR A 85 -16.25 8.13 -6.54
N CYS A 86 -16.88 6.96 -6.55
CA CYS A 86 -17.82 6.55 -5.52
C CYS A 86 -17.88 5.03 -5.39
N HIS A 87 -18.38 4.54 -4.26
CA HIS A 87 -18.64 3.13 -3.99
C HIS A 87 -20.13 2.85 -4.15
N PRO A 88 -20.56 2.21 -5.26
CA PRO A 88 -21.96 1.90 -5.48
C PRO A 88 -22.51 0.94 -4.43
N VAL A 89 -23.72 1.22 -3.93
CA VAL A 89 -24.44 0.29 -3.06
C VAL A 89 -24.96 -0.88 -3.90
N MET A 90 -24.44 -2.05 -3.63
CA MET A 90 -24.75 -3.27 -4.37
C MET A 90 -26.16 -3.78 -4.05
N GLY A 91 -26.95 -4.06 -5.07
CA GLY A 91 -28.30 -4.62 -4.93
C GLY A 91 -28.27 -6.15 -4.92
N GLY A 92 -28.63 -6.76 -3.77
CA GLY A 92 -29.05 -8.16 -3.70
C GLY A 92 -27.95 -9.19 -3.97
N SER A 93 -26.92 -9.27 -3.11
CA SER A 93 -26.02 -10.42 -3.10
C SER A 93 -26.77 -11.69 -2.61
N PRO A 94 -26.69 -12.83 -3.33
CA PRO A 94 -27.21 -14.11 -2.85
C PRO A 94 -26.50 -14.61 -1.57
N ALA A 95 -25.29 -14.12 -1.26
CA ALA A 95 -24.55 -14.43 -0.04
C ALA A 95 -25.24 -13.89 1.21
N ARG A 96 -25.90 -12.73 1.14
CA ARG A 96 -26.69 -12.15 2.24
C ARG A 96 -27.88 -13.04 2.67
N ALA A 97 -28.42 -13.82 1.73
CA ALA A 97 -29.49 -14.77 2.00
C ALA A 97 -28.98 -16.08 2.67
N ALA A 98 -27.68 -16.36 2.61
CA ALA A 98 -27.08 -17.60 3.08
C ALA A 98 -26.32 -17.46 4.42
N GLY A 99 -26.19 -16.24 4.99
CA GLY A 99 -25.48 -16.01 6.26
C GLY A 99 -23.95 -16.29 6.18
N VAL A 100 -23.38 -16.21 5.00
CA VAL A 100 -21.93 -16.32 4.79
C VAL A 100 -21.32 -14.95 5.11
N PRO A 101 -20.18 -14.88 5.85
CA PRO A 101 -19.48 -13.61 6.06
C PRO A 101 -19.14 -12.99 4.70
N GLU A 102 -19.60 -11.76 4.47
CA GLU A 102 -19.28 -11.03 3.25
C GLU A 102 -17.78 -10.70 3.28
N HIS A 103 -17.02 -11.32 2.41
CA HIS A 103 -15.73 -10.79 2.00
C HIS A 103 -16.05 -9.53 1.19
N HIS A 104 -15.63 -8.37 1.69
CA HIS A 104 -15.95 -7.08 1.09
C HIS A 104 -15.13 -6.87 -0.17
N GLU A 105 -15.66 -7.33 -1.30
CA GLU A 105 -15.24 -6.84 -2.61
C GLU A 105 -16.05 -5.59 -2.90
N GLU A 106 -15.45 -4.43 -2.72
CA GLU A 106 -16.08 -3.15 -3.03
C GLU A 106 -15.93 -2.85 -4.52
N LEU A 107 -17.06 -2.66 -5.19
CA LEU A 107 -17.07 -2.13 -6.54
C LEU A 107 -16.84 -0.62 -6.46
N GLU A 108 -15.78 -0.13 -7.09
CA GLU A 108 -15.52 1.30 -7.27
C GLU A 108 -16.02 1.74 -8.66
N LEU A 109 -16.80 2.82 -8.69
CA LEU A 109 -17.21 3.49 -9.91
C LEU A 109 -16.50 4.82 -10.02
N THR A 110 -15.73 4.98 -11.08
CA THR A 110 -15.12 6.25 -11.47
C THR A 110 -15.83 6.79 -12.71
N LEU A 111 -16.29 8.05 -12.63
CA LEU A 111 -16.90 8.77 -13.73
C LEU A 111 -15.97 9.89 -14.18
N ARG A 112 -15.78 10.01 -15.50
CA ARG A 112 -15.08 11.15 -16.08
C ARG A 112 -16.04 11.89 -17.01
N PHE A 113 -16.16 13.20 -16.83
CA PHE A 113 -17.07 14.04 -17.63
C PHE A 113 -16.55 15.47 -17.73
N GLU A 114 -17.11 16.21 -18.67
CA GLU A 114 -16.87 17.66 -18.78
C GLU A 114 -18.09 18.43 -18.29
N GLY A 115 -17.85 19.46 -17.45
CA GLY A 115 -18.89 20.36 -16.97
C GLY A 115 -19.35 21.36 -18.06
N PRO A 116 -20.44 22.09 -17.81
CA PRO A 116 -21.09 22.27 -16.50
C PRO A 116 -22.00 21.10 -16.11
N ALA A 117 -22.03 20.79 -14.82
CA ALA A 117 -22.89 19.77 -14.26
C ALA A 117 -23.39 20.13 -12.86
N ALA A 118 -24.59 19.68 -12.48
CA ALA A 118 -25.11 19.74 -11.13
C ALA A 118 -25.01 18.36 -10.48
N VAL A 119 -24.19 18.24 -9.45
CA VAL A 119 -24.00 17.00 -8.66
C VAL A 119 -24.77 17.15 -7.36
N ARG A 120 -25.64 16.21 -7.03
CA ARG A 120 -26.47 16.22 -5.83
C ARG A 120 -26.43 14.87 -5.13
N ARG A 121 -26.43 14.90 -3.81
CA ARG A 121 -26.54 13.72 -2.96
C ARG A 121 -27.87 13.76 -2.20
N GLU A 122 -28.67 12.73 -2.32
CA GLU A 122 -29.93 12.55 -1.59
C GLU A 122 -29.87 11.19 -0.86
N GLY A 123 -29.44 11.21 0.40
CA GLY A 123 -29.16 10.00 1.17
C GLY A 123 -28.05 9.17 0.55
N GLU A 124 -28.35 7.91 0.21
CA GLU A 124 -27.43 7.01 -0.49
C GLU A 124 -27.51 7.11 -2.02
N SER A 125 -28.18 8.10 -2.57
CA SER A 125 -28.31 8.30 -4.02
C SER A 125 -27.49 9.53 -4.45
N LEU A 126 -26.64 9.31 -5.45
CA LEU A 126 -25.89 10.35 -6.14
C LEU A 126 -26.55 10.59 -7.49
N SER A 127 -26.83 11.86 -7.83
CA SER A 127 -27.33 12.26 -9.14
C SER A 127 -26.44 13.32 -9.77
N ILE A 128 -26.19 13.16 -11.07
CA ILE A 128 -25.46 14.16 -11.88
C ILE A 128 -26.38 14.56 -13.03
N ALA A 129 -26.63 15.84 -13.18
CA ALA A 129 -27.42 16.41 -14.27
C ALA A 129 -26.58 17.36 -15.12
N PHE A 130 -26.63 17.16 -16.42
CA PHE A 130 -25.96 17.99 -17.42
C PHE A 130 -26.97 18.89 -18.11
N GLY A 131 -26.55 20.11 -18.53
CA GLY A 131 -27.45 21.01 -19.26
C GLY A 131 -27.80 20.50 -20.65
N ASP A 132 -26.85 19.85 -21.30
CA ASP A 132 -26.98 19.17 -22.61
C ASP A 132 -26.43 17.74 -22.49
N PRO A 133 -26.82 16.79 -23.39
CA PRO A 133 -26.26 15.45 -23.40
C PRO A 133 -24.74 15.48 -23.52
N THR A 134 -24.06 15.04 -22.48
CA THR A 134 -22.61 15.14 -22.31
C THR A 134 -21.96 13.77 -22.37
N PRO A 135 -20.79 13.63 -23.03
CA PRO A 135 -20.02 12.40 -22.99
C PRO A 135 -19.53 12.12 -21.57
N VAL A 136 -19.82 10.93 -21.08
CA VAL A 136 -19.37 10.41 -19.78
C VAL A 136 -18.68 9.09 -20.00
N THR A 137 -17.49 8.93 -19.44
CA THR A 137 -16.81 7.64 -19.38
C THR A 137 -17.00 7.06 -17.98
N PHE A 138 -17.52 5.85 -17.94
CA PHE A 138 -17.73 5.04 -16.76
C PHE A 138 -16.58 4.06 -16.65
N GLY A 139 -15.91 4.02 -15.52
CA GLY A 139 -14.90 3.01 -15.19
C GLY A 139 -15.34 2.25 -13.96
N PHE A 140 -15.27 0.95 -14.01
CA PHE A 140 -15.60 0.05 -12.91
C PHE A 140 -14.35 -0.69 -12.51
N ALA A 141 -14.03 -0.68 -11.22
CA ALA A 141 -12.94 -1.44 -10.63
C ALA A 141 -13.47 -2.28 -9.48
N GLU A 142 -13.08 -3.53 -9.43
CA GLU A 142 -13.38 -4.44 -8.33
C GLU A 142 -12.20 -4.42 -7.37
N ARG A 143 -12.38 -3.88 -6.16
CA ARG A 143 -11.37 -3.94 -5.11
C ARG A 143 -11.48 -5.26 -4.39
N ARG A 144 -10.39 -5.97 -4.31
CA ARG A 144 -10.26 -7.18 -3.49
C ARG A 144 -9.54 -6.78 -2.21
N ASP A 145 -10.28 -6.69 -1.11
CA ASP A 145 -9.72 -6.31 0.19
C ASP A 145 -8.98 -7.47 0.86
N ASP A 146 -9.24 -8.72 0.48
CA ASP A 146 -8.56 -9.89 1.03
C ASP A 146 -7.58 -10.49 0.01
N PRO A 147 -6.27 -10.25 0.17
CA PRO A 147 -5.27 -10.80 -0.74
C PRO A 147 -5.20 -12.32 -0.62
N ALA A 148 -5.24 -13.01 -1.76
CA ALA A 148 -5.11 -14.46 -1.81
C ALA A 148 -3.81 -14.93 -1.14
N THR A 149 -3.81 -16.14 -0.56
CA THR A 149 -2.63 -16.71 0.08
C THR A 149 -1.94 -17.72 -0.83
N ILE A 150 -0.62 -17.59 -0.98
CA ILE A 150 0.28 -18.52 -1.66
C ILE A 150 0.98 -19.34 -0.59
N THR A 151 0.91 -20.68 -0.67
CA THR A 151 1.67 -21.58 0.18
C THR A 151 2.85 -22.17 -0.61
N VAL A 152 4.05 -22.08 -0.06
CA VAL A 152 5.27 -22.62 -0.67
C VAL A 152 6.18 -23.31 0.33
N PRO A 153 7.02 -24.28 -0.09
CA PRO A 153 8.04 -24.85 0.78
C PRO A 153 9.05 -23.80 1.25
N GLY A 154 9.53 -23.92 2.50
CA GLY A 154 10.56 -23.07 3.10
C GLY A 154 11.96 -23.25 2.49
N THR A 155 12.06 -23.37 1.19
CA THR A 155 13.29 -23.55 0.43
C THR A 155 13.53 -22.35 -0.50
N PRO A 156 14.78 -22.09 -0.93
CA PRO A 156 15.05 -21.04 -1.88
C PRO A 156 14.22 -21.13 -3.17
N ALA A 157 13.96 -22.34 -3.68
CA ALA A 157 13.12 -22.53 -4.86
C ALA A 157 11.65 -22.20 -4.60
N GLY A 158 11.11 -22.61 -3.43
CA GLY A 158 9.75 -22.27 -3.04
C GLY A 158 9.56 -20.76 -2.88
N LEU A 159 10.49 -20.08 -2.18
CA LEU A 159 10.40 -18.64 -2.01
C LEU A 159 10.55 -17.89 -3.33
N ALA A 160 11.42 -18.35 -4.25
CA ALA A 160 11.54 -17.78 -5.60
C ALA A 160 10.20 -17.85 -6.36
N THR A 161 9.52 -19.00 -6.27
CA THR A 161 8.17 -19.17 -6.84
C THR A 161 7.17 -18.18 -6.22
N ALA A 162 7.15 -18.05 -4.89
CA ALA A 162 6.27 -17.08 -4.24
C ALA A 162 6.55 -15.64 -4.73
N ILE A 163 7.82 -15.21 -4.74
CA ILE A 163 8.21 -13.86 -5.18
C ILE A 163 7.75 -13.57 -6.61
N THR A 164 7.85 -14.54 -7.51
CA THR A 164 7.32 -14.42 -8.89
C THR A 164 5.83 -14.06 -8.88
N HIS A 165 5.04 -14.79 -8.09
CA HIS A 165 3.60 -14.61 -8.03
C HIS A 165 3.13 -13.41 -7.21
N LEU A 166 4.00 -12.77 -6.39
CA LEU A 166 3.66 -11.51 -5.73
C LEU A 166 3.35 -10.39 -6.74
N SER A 167 3.90 -10.47 -7.95
CA SER A 167 3.62 -9.54 -9.04
C SER A 167 2.19 -9.62 -9.60
N ALA A 168 1.39 -10.60 -9.20
CA ALA A 168 -0.05 -10.66 -9.49
C ALA A 168 -0.82 -9.42 -9.01
N ALA A 169 -0.26 -8.69 -8.04
CA ALA A 169 -0.80 -7.41 -7.56
C ALA A 169 -0.62 -6.23 -8.54
N LEU A 170 0.17 -6.40 -9.59
CA LEU A 170 0.36 -5.34 -10.59
C LEU A 170 -0.82 -5.30 -11.56
N ARG A 171 -1.66 -4.28 -11.48
CA ARG A 171 -2.78 -4.07 -12.42
C ARG A 171 -2.33 -3.76 -13.84
N THR A 172 -1.07 -3.38 -14.00
CA THR A 172 -0.45 -3.11 -15.29
C THR A 172 1.04 -3.40 -15.27
N THR A 173 1.58 -3.84 -16.38
CA THR A 173 3.03 -3.90 -16.61
C THR A 173 3.58 -2.63 -17.26
N GLY A 174 2.70 -1.66 -17.55
CA GLY A 174 3.04 -0.34 -18.06
C GLY A 174 3.76 0.56 -17.05
N PRO A 175 4.20 1.76 -17.47
CA PRO A 175 4.82 2.74 -16.57
C PRO A 175 3.88 3.22 -15.46
N GLU A 176 2.58 3.09 -15.64
CA GLU A 176 1.52 3.46 -14.70
C GLU A 176 1.68 2.71 -13.37
N ARG A 177 2.29 1.50 -13.36
CA ARG A 177 2.62 0.76 -12.13
C ARG A 177 3.45 1.55 -11.12
N SER A 178 4.10 2.65 -11.53
CA SER A 178 4.79 3.58 -10.63
C SER A 178 3.82 4.41 -9.76
N HIS A 179 2.53 4.47 -10.11
CA HIS A 179 1.50 5.09 -9.28
C HIS A 179 0.86 4.06 -8.35
N PRO A 180 0.61 4.38 -7.06
CA PRO A 180 0.07 3.42 -6.09
C PRO A 180 -1.25 2.75 -6.52
N SER A 181 -2.17 3.49 -7.14
CA SER A 181 -3.47 2.97 -7.57
C SER A 181 -3.39 1.82 -8.61
N PHE A 182 -2.25 1.61 -9.23
CA PHE A 182 -2.03 0.51 -10.18
C PHE A 182 -1.33 -0.70 -9.54
N ARG A 183 -1.32 -0.77 -8.22
CA ARG A 183 -0.82 -1.90 -7.45
C ARG A 183 -1.80 -2.22 -6.34
N ASP A 184 -2.28 -3.45 -6.34
CA ASP A 184 -3.03 -4.02 -5.23
C ASP A 184 -2.07 -4.55 -4.17
N HIS A 185 -2.60 -4.98 -3.03
CA HIS A 185 -1.77 -5.68 -2.04
C HIS A 185 -1.29 -7.02 -2.63
N PRO A 186 0.01 -7.33 -2.56
CA PRO A 186 0.52 -8.62 -3.03
C PRO A 186 -0.13 -9.79 -2.30
N PRO A 187 -0.29 -10.95 -2.97
CA PRO A 187 -0.74 -12.17 -2.32
C PRO A 187 0.05 -12.48 -1.04
N MET A 188 -0.61 -12.97 -0.01
CA MET A 188 0.03 -13.36 1.23
C MET A 188 0.89 -14.61 1.01
N VAL A 189 1.97 -14.75 1.78
CA VAL A 189 2.89 -15.88 1.68
C VAL A 189 2.88 -16.68 2.97
N GLU A 190 2.61 -17.96 2.86
CA GLU A 190 2.71 -18.94 3.94
C GLU A 190 3.75 -20.02 3.58
N ILE A 191 4.47 -20.48 4.60
CA ILE A 191 5.41 -21.58 4.47
C ILE A 191 4.70 -22.87 4.85
N GLY A 192 4.67 -23.84 3.93
CA GLY A 192 4.05 -25.15 4.14
C GLY A 192 4.70 -26.22 3.27
N ASP A 193 4.42 -27.49 3.59
CA ASP A 193 5.05 -28.62 2.88
C ASP A 193 4.49 -28.82 1.47
N GLU A 194 3.20 -28.55 1.27
CA GLU A 194 2.52 -28.70 -0.02
C GLU A 194 2.35 -27.32 -0.67
N PRO A 195 2.94 -27.08 -1.85
CA PRO A 195 2.80 -25.82 -2.55
C PRO A 195 1.37 -25.66 -3.08
N SER A 196 0.78 -24.50 -2.82
CA SER A 196 -0.54 -24.10 -3.32
C SER A 196 -0.52 -22.67 -3.82
N ILE A 197 -0.82 -22.50 -5.10
CA ILE A 197 -0.96 -21.17 -5.72
C ILE A 197 -2.37 -21.12 -6.32
N PRO A 198 -3.25 -20.23 -5.83
CA PRO A 198 -4.58 -20.07 -6.38
C PRO A 198 -4.55 -19.78 -7.89
N ASP A 199 -5.51 -20.31 -8.65
CA ASP A 199 -5.56 -20.12 -10.10
C ASP A 199 -5.68 -18.65 -10.48
N ALA A 200 -6.45 -17.87 -9.71
CA ALA A 200 -6.58 -16.42 -9.92
C ALA A 200 -5.24 -15.68 -9.79
N VAL A 201 -4.38 -16.07 -8.81
CA VAL A 201 -3.03 -15.50 -8.66
C VAL A 201 -2.15 -15.89 -9.83
N ARG A 202 -2.23 -17.16 -10.28
CA ARG A 202 -1.45 -17.66 -11.41
C ARG A 202 -1.82 -16.96 -12.72
N GLU A 203 -3.10 -16.72 -12.93
CA GLU A 203 -3.63 -16.02 -14.12
C GLU A 203 -3.29 -14.52 -14.10
N ALA A 204 -3.32 -13.90 -12.92
CA ALA A 204 -2.97 -12.48 -12.75
C ALA A 204 -1.46 -12.22 -12.78
N THR A 205 -0.61 -13.24 -12.58
CA THR A 205 0.85 -13.07 -12.64
C THR A 205 1.29 -12.70 -14.05
N PRO A 206 1.92 -11.53 -14.26
CA PRO A 206 2.28 -11.09 -15.59
C PRO A 206 3.45 -11.89 -16.17
N ASP A 207 3.38 -12.23 -17.45
CA ASP A 207 4.53 -12.70 -18.23
C ASP A 207 5.19 -11.48 -18.91
N THR A 208 6.25 -10.97 -18.31
CA THR A 208 6.99 -9.79 -18.83
C THR A 208 8.17 -10.16 -19.73
N GLY A 209 8.50 -11.44 -19.83
CA GLY A 209 9.71 -11.92 -20.49
C GLY A 209 11.02 -11.48 -19.79
N ILE A 210 10.93 -11.03 -18.54
CA ILE A 210 12.06 -10.61 -17.70
C ILE A 210 12.28 -11.68 -16.63
N GLU A 211 13.53 -12.10 -16.43
CA GLU A 211 13.91 -13.09 -15.43
C GLU A 211 15.04 -12.54 -14.55
N LEU A 212 14.90 -12.68 -13.23
CA LEU A 212 15.95 -12.40 -12.26
C LEU A 212 16.51 -13.73 -11.73
N GLN A 213 17.69 -14.09 -12.23
CA GLN A 213 18.40 -15.31 -11.86
C GLN A 213 19.35 -15.02 -10.69
N VAL A 214 19.17 -15.72 -9.57
CA VAL A 214 19.97 -15.52 -8.36
C VAL A 214 20.58 -16.83 -7.86
N PRO A 215 21.68 -16.77 -7.09
CA PRO A 215 22.20 -17.92 -6.36
C PRO A 215 21.13 -18.55 -5.45
N ARG A 216 21.27 -19.84 -5.17
CA ARG A 216 20.37 -20.61 -4.29
C ARG A 216 20.60 -20.22 -2.81
N SER A 217 20.22 -19.00 -2.42
CA SER A 217 20.31 -18.47 -1.06
C SER A 217 19.16 -17.53 -0.77
N MET A 218 18.64 -17.58 0.46
CA MET A 218 17.59 -16.68 0.94
C MET A 218 18.02 -15.21 0.90
N ASP A 219 19.30 -14.92 1.15
CA ASP A 219 19.84 -13.56 1.11
C ASP A 219 19.58 -12.85 -0.22
N TYR A 220 19.84 -13.56 -1.33
CA TYR A 220 19.61 -13.03 -2.67
C TYR A 220 18.15 -12.88 -3.01
N LEU A 221 17.29 -13.77 -2.48
CA LEU A 221 15.85 -13.74 -2.71
C LEU A 221 15.21 -12.54 -2.02
N PHE A 222 15.48 -12.35 -0.72
CA PHE A 222 14.96 -11.20 0.03
C PHE A 222 15.39 -9.87 -0.58
N VAL A 223 16.68 -9.73 -0.89
CA VAL A 223 17.23 -8.51 -1.50
C VAL A 223 16.67 -8.29 -2.90
N GLY A 224 16.49 -9.34 -3.70
CA GLY A 224 16.01 -9.27 -5.07
C GLY A 224 14.50 -9.06 -5.20
N ALA A 225 13.73 -9.41 -4.16
CA ALA A 225 12.27 -9.42 -4.20
C ALA A 225 11.64 -8.09 -4.65
N PRO A 226 12.05 -6.90 -4.16
CA PRO A 226 11.45 -5.63 -4.59
C PRO A 226 11.63 -5.35 -6.08
N LEU A 227 12.80 -5.71 -6.64
CA LEU A 227 13.06 -5.54 -8.07
C LEU A 227 12.25 -6.51 -8.91
N ALA A 228 12.23 -7.80 -8.53
CA ALA A 228 11.45 -8.82 -9.23
C ALA A 228 9.96 -8.46 -9.22
N TYR A 229 9.40 -8.13 -8.07
CA TYR A 229 8.02 -7.67 -7.92
C TYR A 229 7.71 -6.49 -8.86
N TYR A 230 8.49 -5.41 -8.75
CA TYR A 230 8.22 -4.20 -9.51
C TYR A 230 8.34 -4.40 -11.03
N LEU A 231 9.26 -5.25 -11.47
CA LEU A 231 9.41 -5.58 -12.89
C LEU A 231 8.38 -6.59 -13.40
N GLY A 232 7.68 -7.30 -12.51
CA GLY A 232 6.92 -8.49 -12.85
C GLY A 232 7.84 -9.59 -13.40
N ALA A 233 9.06 -9.67 -12.86
CA ALA A 233 10.06 -10.61 -13.34
C ALA A 233 9.90 -11.99 -12.70
N GLU A 234 10.12 -13.04 -13.49
CA GLU A 234 10.27 -14.39 -12.95
C GLU A 234 11.54 -14.46 -12.09
N MET A 235 11.40 -14.88 -10.83
CA MET A 235 12.54 -15.11 -9.93
C MET A 235 12.96 -16.56 -10.03
N THR A 236 14.21 -16.81 -10.44
CA THR A 236 14.75 -18.18 -10.53
C THR A 236 16.02 -18.35 -9.73
N VAL A 237 16.18 -19.54 -9.15
CA VAL A 237 17.40 -19.91 -8.43
C VAL A 237 18.29 -20.78 -9.30
N SER A 238 19.58 -20.48 -9.29
CA SER A 238 20.59 -21.20 -10.08
C SER A 238 21.81 -21.57 -9.24
N ASP A 239 22.61 -22.50 -9.75
CA ASP A 239 23.91 -22.87 -9.13
C ASP A 239 25.03 -21.87 -9.47
N ARG A 240 24.71 -20.78 -10.15
CA ARG A 240 25.66 -19.70 -10.46
C ARG A 240 25.85 -18.82 -9.22
N THR A 241 27.05 -18.28 -9.07
CA THR A 241 27.36 -17.34 -7.98
C THR A 241 26.98 -15.90 -8.32
N VAL A 242 26.99 -15.54 -9.60
CA VAL A 242 26.73 -14.18 -10.08
C VAL A 242 25.28 -14.00 -10.48
N PRO A 243 24.50 -13.14 -9.79
CA PRO A 243 23.12 -12.86 -10.15
C PRO A 243 23.01 -12.12 -11.49
N ARG A 244 21.90 -12.36 -12.21
CA ARG A 244 21.65 -11.73 -13.53
C ARG A 244 20.20 -11.36 -13.71
N LEU A 245 19.96 -10.25 -14.37
CA LEU A 245 18.66 -9.88 -14.92
C LEU A 245 18.73 -10.08 -16.43
N VAL A 246 17.84 -10.89 -16.96
CA VAL A 246 17.81 -11.20 -18.39
C VAL A 246 16.44 -10.93 -18.99
N ALA A 247 16.41 -10.43 -20.22
CA ALA A 247 15.21 -10.32 -21.03
C ALA A 247 15.59 -10.65 -22.49
N PRO A 248 15.55 -11.93 -22.88
CA PRO A 248 16.08 -12.40 -24.16
C PRO A 248 15.41 -11.75 -25.36
N SER A 249 14.10 -11.48 -25.28
CA SER A 249 13.34 -10.84 -26.37
C SER A 249 13.83 -9.42 -26.72
N ALA A 250 14.49 -8.75 -25.79
CA ALA A 250 15.03 -7.39 -25.94
C ALA A 250 16.57 -7.34 -25.87
N ASP A 251 17.24 -8.49 -25.96
CA ASP A 251 18.71 -8.63 -25.90
C ASP A 251 19.30 -7.99 -24.62
N VAL A 252 18.62 -8.12 -23.49
CA VAL A 252 19.08 -7.62 -22.19
C VAL A 252 19.74 -8.73 -21.41
N GLU A 253 21.00 -8.53 -21.02
CA GLU A 253 21.69 -9.29 -19.98
C GLU A 253 22.44 -8.31 -19.08
N TYR A 254 21.93 -8.12 -17.85
CA TYR A 254 22.58 -7.29 -16.83
C TYR A 254 23.13 -8.19 -15.72
N ARG A 255 24.46 -8.14 -15.49
CA ARG A 255 25.15 -8.91 -14.46
C ARG A 255 25.36 -8.06 -13.23
N PHE A 256 24.84 -8.50 -12.11
CA PHE A 256 25.11 -7.91 -10.81
C PHE A 256 26.47 -8.37 -10.28
N ARG A 257 26.97 -7.67 -9.28
CA ARG A 257 28.04 -8.20 -8.42
C ARG A 257 27.41 -9.10 -7.34
N GLU A 258 28.25 -9.94 -6.72
CA GLU A 258 27.82 -10.76 -5.58
C GLU A 258 27.50 -9.88 -4.35
N LEU A 259 26.86 -10.46 -3.33
CA LEU A 259 26.68 -9.81 -2.03
C LEU A 259 28.06 -9.45 -1.42
N PRO A 260 28.15 -8.33 -0.66
CA PRO A 260 27.05 -7.40 -0.33
C PRO A 260 26.72 -6.39 -1.44
N THR A 261 27.52 -6.28 -2.51
CA THR A 261 27.31 -5.28 -3.57
C THR A 261 26.01 -5.49 -4.35
N PHE A 262 25.47 -6.71 -4.38
CA PHE A 262 24.21 -7.04 -5.05
C PHE A 262 23.06 -6.14 -4.58
N GLN A 263 22.91 -5.92 -3.27
CA GLN A 263 21.84 -5.11 -2.70
C GLN A 263 21.86 -3.66 -3.22
N HIS A 264 23.04 -3.08 -3.43
CA HIS A 264 23.16 -1.74 -4.02
C HIS A 264 22.81 -1.72 -5.50
N GLY A 265 23.15 -2.80 -6.22
CA GLY A 265 22.80 -2.96 -7.63
C GLY A 265 21.30 -3.06 -7.86
N VAL A 266 20.62 -3.88 -7.07
CA VAL A 266 19.16 -4.05 -7.07
C VAL A 266 18.45 -2.73 -6.76
N THR A 267 18.85 -2.09 -5.66
CA THR A 267 18.29 -0.80 -5.23
C THR A 267 18.43 0.28 -6.29
N ARG A 268 19.62 0.39 -6.88
CA ARG A 268 19.88 1.37 -7.94
C ARG A 268 18.99 1.12 -9.14
N LEU A 269 18.87 -0.13 -9.58
CA LEU A 269 18.07 -0.48 -10.76
C LEU A 269 16.58 -0.26 -10.51
N LEU A 270 16.06 -0.68 -9.35
CA LEU A 270 14.66 -0.42 -8.99
C LEU A 270 14.36 1.07 -9.00
N ARG A 271 15.18 1.89 -8.35
CA ARG A 271 15.01 3.35 -8.33
C ARG A 271 15.07 3.97 -9.72
N GLN A 272 15.97 3.48 -10.57
CA GLN A 272 16.11 3.94 -11.97
C GLN A 272 14.85 3.63 -12.78
N VAL A 273 14.37 2.39 -12.76
CA VAL A 273 13.17 1.99 -13.52
C VAL A 273 11.94 2.71 -12.99
N PHE A 274 11.75 2.77 -11.66
CA PHE A 274 10.64 3.50 -11.04
C PHE A 274 10.65 4.99 -11.41
N PHE A 275 11.82 5.63 -11.38
CA PHE A 275 11.94 7.03 -11.77
C PHE A 275 11.54 7.25 -13.22
N PHE A 276 12.04 6.44 -14.16
CA PHE A 276 11.67 6.56 -15.56
C PHE A 276 10.19 6.25 -15.81
N ASP A 277 9.64 5.20 -15.21
CA ASP A 277 8.21 4.92 -15.27
C ASP A 277 7.41 6.15 -14.77
N THR A 278 7.84 6.81 -13.68
CA THR A 278 7.19 8.04 -13.19
C THR A 278 7.26 9.19 -14.18
N LEU A 279 8.34 9.32 -14.96
CA LEU A 279 8.46 10.38 -15.97
C LEU A 279 7.53 10.17 -17.17
N VAL A 280 7.30 8.91 -17.57
CA VAL A 280 6.61 8.59 -18.83
C VAL A 280 5.17 8.09 -18.66
N ARG A 281 4.75 7.80 -17.43
CA ARG A 281 3.37 7.33 -17.16
C ARG A 281 2.32 8.36 -17.56
N ASP A 282 1.14 7.88 -17.96
CA ASP A 282 0.00 8.69 -18.36
C ASP A 282 -0.97 8.92 -17.19
N VAL A 283 -0.44 9.46 -16.11
CA VAL A 283 -1.23 9.88 -14.94
C VAL A 283 -1.07 11.38 -14.79
N GLU A 284 -2.16 12.11 -14.92
CA GLU A 284 -2.17 13.56 -14.74
C GLU A 284 -1.83 13.92 -13.29
N THR A 285 -0.91 14.86 -13.13
CA THR A 285 -0.52 15.43 -11.83
C THR A 285 -0.06 16.85 -12.06
N ASP A 286 -0.02 17.68 -11.03
CA ASP A 286 0.51 19.05 -11.07
C ASP A 286 1.93 19.16 -11.66
N ALA A 287 2.70 18.06 -11.56
CA ALA A 287 4.07 17.98 -12.07
C ALA A 287 4.19 17.49 -13.53
N THR A 288 3.10 17.36 -14.29
CA THR A 288 3.13 16.76 -15.64
C THR A 288 4.09 17.49 -16.59
N ALA A 289 4.11 18.83 -16.58
CA ALA A 289 5.02 19.61 -17.41
C ALA A 289 6.50 19.39 -17.03
N GLN A 290 6.81 19.34 -15.74
CA GLN A 290 8.16 19.10 -15.25
C GLN A 290 8.63 17.67 -15.58
N ARG A 291 7.74 16.69 -15.46
CA ARG A 291 8.03 15.29 -15.84
C ARG A 291 8.39 15.19 -17.32
N ARG A 292 7.61 15.80 -18.21
CA ARG A 292 7.88 15.84 -19.65
C ARG A 292 9.24 16.45 -19.95
N GLN A 293 9.56 17.59 -19.34
CA GLN A 293 10.86 18.23 -19.51
C GLN A 293 12.04 17.34 -19.08
N LEU A 294 11.86 16.59 -17.98
CA LEU A 294 12.86 15.63 -17.53
C LEU A 294 12.94 14.41 -18.46
N ALA A 295 11.83 13.89 -18.94
CA ALA A 295 11.80 12.80 -19.92
C ALA A 295 12.58 13.18 -21.20
N ASP A 296 12.32 14.36 -21.73
CA ASP A 296 13.02 14.90 -22.91
C ASP A 296 14.53 15.01 -22.69
N ARG A 297 14.96 15.42 -21.50
CA ARG A 297 16.38 15.49 -21.13
C ARG A 297 17.08 14.13 -21.20
N PHE A 298 16.38 13.05 -20.86
CA PHE A 298 16.89 11.68 -20.96
C PHE A 298 16.61 11.02 -22.32
N GLY A 299 16.07 11.78 -23.27
CA GLY A 299 15.72 11.28 -24.61
C GLY A 299 14.62 10.23 -24.57
N LEU A 300 13.71 10.32 -23.58
CA LEU A 300 12.53 9.47 -23.44
C LEU A 300 11.31 10.19 -24.01
N VAL A 301 10.71 9.65 -25.05
CA VAL A 301 9.44 10.11 -25.61
C VAL A 301 8.33 9.30 -24.95
N PRO A 302 7.50 9.89 -24.05
CA PRO A 302 6.55 9.14 -23.25
C PRO A 302 5.62 8.24 -24.06
N GLU A 303 5.09 8.76 -25.19
CA GLU A 303 4.16 8.03 -26.05
C GLU A 303 4.80 6.81 -26.72
N GLU A 304 6.09 6.87 -27.03
CA GLU A 304 6.84 5.74 -27.59
C GLU A 304 7.13 4.70 -26.51
N ILE A 305 7.60 5.17 -25.34
CA ILE A 305 7.98 4.29 -24.22
C ILE A 305 6.79 3.50 -23.69
N ARG A 306 5.60 4.11 -23.60
CA ARG A 306 4.38 3.42 -23.15
C ARG A 306 3.93 2.29 -24.07
N ARG A 307 4.30 2.33 -25.36
CA ARG A 307 3.95 1.29 -26.35
C ARG A 307 4.90 0.09 -26.33
N LEU A 308 6.05 0.23 -25.68
CA LEU A 308 7.04 -0.84 -25.59
C LEU A 308 6.55 -1.95 -24.64
N SER A 309 6.89 -3.20 -24.97
CA SER A 309 6.77 -4.30 -24.02
C SER A 309 7.64 -4.04 -22.77
N PRO A 310 7.39 -4.70 -21.64
CA PRO A 310 8.19 -4.54 -20.42
C PRO A 310 9.69 -4.78 -20.66
N ALA A 311 10.05 -5.79 -21.44
CA ALA A 311 11.43 -6.11 -21.78
C ALA A 311 12.10 -5.02 -22.65
N GLU A 312 11.43 -4.55 -23.70
CA GLU A 312 11.94 -3.48 -24.58
C GLU A 312 12.07 -2.16 -23.81
N ARG A 313 11.12 -1.84 -22.92
CA ARG A 313 11.17 -0.65 -22.07
C ARG A 313 12.36 -0.72 -21.11
N LEU A 314 12.60 -1.88 -20.49
CA LEU A 314 13.77 -2.10 -19.65
C LEU A 314 15.07 -1.87 -20.43
N ALA A 315 15.18 -2.44 -21.65
CA ALA A 315 16.32 -2.21 -22.54
C ALA A 315 16.53 -0.72 -22.83
N ARG A 316 15.44 0.01 -23.10
CA ARG A 316 15.50 1.44 -23.39
C ARG A 316 15.99 2.26 -22.19
N TYR A 317 15.61 1.87 -20.98
CA TYR A 317 16.07 2.53 -19.75
C TYR A 317 17.55 2.30 -19.46
N PHE A 318 18.12 1.16 -19.87
CA PHE A 318 19.57 0.90 -19.75
C PHE A 318 20.45 1.77 -20.65
N TRP A 319 19.89 2.39 -21.69
CA TRP A 319 20.67 3.28 -22.55
C TRP A 319 20.99 4.63 -21.90
N VAL A 320 20.31 4.99 -20.82
CA VAL A 320 20.58 6.22 -20.09
C VAL A 320 21.79 6.02 -19.18
N SER A 321 22.74 6.95 -19.26
CA SER A 321 23.96 6.91 -18.44
C SER A 321 23.62 6.97 -16.94
N ALA A 322 24.25 6.09 -16.16
CA ALA A 322 24.10 6.08 -14.71
C ALA A 322 24.60 7.37 -14.04
N ASP A 323 25.63 8.00 -14.61
CA ASP A 323 26.20 9.24 -14.07
C ASP A 323 25.25 10.43 -14.28
N ASP A 324 24.59 10.50 -15.43
CA ASP A 324 23.58 11.53 -15.71
C ASP A 324 22.35 11.37 -14.81
N LEU A 325 22.05 10.15 -14.42
CA LEU A 325 20.90 9.81 -13.59
C LEU A 325 21.13 10.07 -12.10
N ALA A 326 22.37 9.88 -11.61
CA ALA A 326 22.67 9.85 -10.17
C ALA A 326 22.19 11.09 -9.40
N THR A 327 22.25 12.27 -10.03
CA THR A 327 21.81 13.54 -9.44
C THR A 327 20.30 13.76 -9.45
N HIS A 328 19.55 12.95 -10.20
CA HIS A 328 18.11 13.10 -10.42
C HIS A 328 17.29 12.04 -9.69
N LEU A 329 17.92 10.94 -9.24
CA LEU A 329 17.21 9.90 -8.50
C LEU A 329 16.70 10.44 -7.17
N PRO A 330 15.39 10.36 -6.90
CA PRO A 330 14.82 10.81 -5.62
C PRO A 330 15.36 9.95 -4.48
N LYS A 331 15.44 10.53 -3.28
CA LYS A 331 15.65 9.72 -2.07
C LYS A 331 14.46 8.78 -1.89
N TRP A 332 14.76 7.49 -1.65
CA TRP A 332 13.71 6.52 -1.43
C TRP A 332 13.02 6.74 -0.09
N HIS A 333 11.75 6.41 -0.02
CA HIS A 333 10.94 6.70 1.17
C HIS A 333 11.14 5.69 2.29
N PHE A 334 11.28 4.40 1.95
CA PHE A 334 11.29 3.32 2.94
C PHE A 334 12.36 2.25 2.63
N SER A 335 13.09 1.81 3.65
CA SER A 335 14.10 0.75 3.56
C SER A 335 13.95 -0.18 4.75
N THR A 336 13.98 -1.50 4.51
CA THR A 336 13.89 -2.52 5.55
C THR A 336 15.15 -3.37 5.56
N TYR A 337 15.73 -3.53 6.73
CA TYR A 337 16.85 -4.44 7.00
C TYR A 337 16.27 -5.73 7.53
N ALA A 338 16.13 -6.73 6.66
CA ALA A 338 15.43 -7.97 6.97
C ALA A 338 16.40 -9.14 7.09
N ALA A 339 16.32 -9.88 8.18
CA ALA A 339 16.98 -11.19 8.27
C ALA A 339 16.37 -12.13 7.22
N PRO A 340 17.17 -12.74 6.35
CA PRO A 340 16.71 -13.60 5.27
C PRO A 340 16.35 -15.00 5.77
N ASP A 341 15.40 -15.03 6.71
CA ASP A 341 14.88 -16.23 7.32
C ASP A 341 13.49 -16.56 6.77
N THR A 342 13.16 -17.85 6.66
CA THR A 342 11.85 -18.31 6.21
C THR A 342 10.71 -17.82 7.10
N SER A 343 10.98 -17.61 8.40
CA SER A 343 10.02 -17.04 9.34
C SER A 343 9.61 -15.61 8.99
N ASN A 344 10.41 -14.90 8.20
CA ASN A 344 10.11 -13.55 7.71
C ASN A 344 9.50 -13.52 6.30
N ALA A 345 9.31 -14.67 5.65
CA ALA A 345 8.78 -14.74 4.28
C ALA A 345 7.37 -14.12 4.17
N HIS A 346 6.53 -14.32 5.19
CA HIS A 346 5.18 -13.76 5.25
C HIS A 346 5.15 -12.22 5.38
N CYS A 347 6.28 -11.58 5.70
CA CYS A 347 6.40 -10.12 5.72
C CYS A 347 6.64 -9.53 4.33
N LEU A 348 7.12 -10.33 3.35
CA LEU A 348 7.45 -9.83 2.01
C LEU A 348 6.28 -9.11 1.33
N PRO A 349 5.03 -9.61 1.34
CA PRO A 349 3.91 -8.90 0.74
C PRO A 349 3.77 -7.46 1.22
N TYR A 350 3.86 -7.23 2.51
CA TYR A 350 3.77 -5.88 3.10
C TYR A 350 4.95 -4.98 2.73
N LEU A 351 6.17 -5.56 2.65
CA LEU A 351 7.35 -4.81 2.23
C LEU A 351 7.23 -4.38 0.77
N LEU A 352 6.67 -5.24 -0.07
CA LEU A 352 6.52 -4.98 -1.50
C LEU A 352 5.34 -4.06 -1.80
N ASP A 353 4.25 -4.14 -1.05
CA ASP A 353 3.15 -3.17 -1.10
C ASP A 353 3.67 -1.75 -0.86
N ALA A 354 4.47 -1.57 0.18
CA ALA A 354 5.14 -0.31 0.48
C ALA A 354 6.31 0.03 -0.46
N LEU A 355 6.64 -0.81 -1.43
CA LEU A 355 7.87 -0.72 -2.27
C LEU A 355 9.12 -0.46 -1.41
N SER A 356 9.25 -1.13 -0.27
CA SER A 356 10.44 -1.03 0.56
C SER A 356 11.66 -1.57 -0.16
N LEU A 357 12.78 -0.86 -0.07
CA LEU A 357 14.07 -1.44 -0.41
C LEU A 357 14.44 -2.46 0.67
N VAL A 358 14.90 -3.63 0.28
CA VAL A 358 15.31 -4.66 1.23
C VAL A 358 16.83 -4.81 1.24
N TYR A 359 17.40 -4.69 2.43
CA TYR A 359 18.83 -4.87 2.70
C TYR A 359 19.03 -5.99 3.73
N LEU A 360 20.19 -6.60 3.71
CA LEU A 360 20.61 -7.50 4.79
C LEU A 360 20.91 -6.70 6.07
N PRO A 361 20.66 -7.27 7.24
CA PRO A 361 20.79 -6.56 8.51
C PRO A 361 22.25 -6.48 8.97
N GLU A 362 23.07 -5.72 8.26
CA GLU A 362 24.45 -5.43 8.64
C GLU A 362 24.48 -4.42 9.78
N SER A 363 25.28 -4.68 10.79
CA SER A 363 25.45 -3.83 11.96
C SER A 363 26.91 -3.68 12.35
N SER A 364 27.26 -2.50 12.87
CA SER A 364 28.58 -2.22 13.42
C SER A 364 28.57 -2.28 14.95
N GLU A 365 29.76 -2.43 15.56
CA GLU A 365 29.89 -2.38 17.00
C GLU A 365 29.52 -1.01 17.56
N LEU A 366 28.77 -1.01 18.68
CA LEU A 366 28.44 0.21 19.42
C LEU A 366 29.70 0.76 20.08
N ARG A 367 29.94 2.05 19.90
CA ARG A 367 30.98 2.75 20.64
C ARG A 367 30.52 2.99 22.07
N GLY A 368 31.43 2.83 23.07
CA GLY A 368 31.09 3.01 24.49
C GLY A 368 30.47 4.38 24.83
N THR A 369 30.73 5.42 24.04
CA THR A 369 30.09 6.74 24.17
C THR A 369 28.63 6.75 23.76
N GLU A 370 28.25 6.01 22.71
CA GLU A 370 26.87 5.90 22.22
C GLU A 370 26.00 5.09 23.19
N LEU A 371 26.61 4.11 23.87
CA LEU A 371 25.95 3.36 24.93
C LEU A 371 25.71 4.22 26.17
N LEU A 372 26.68 5.04 26.55
CA LEU A 372 26.59 5.97 27.69
C LEU A 372 25.56 7.07 27.44
N GLU A 373 25.52 7.66 26.25
CA GLU A 373 24.57 8.73 25.93
C GLU A 373 23.12 8.23 26.03
N ARG A 374 22.82 7.03 25.51
CA ARG A 374 21.47 6.45 25.64
C ARG A 374 21.14 5.98 27.05
N THR A 375 22.08 5.37 27.75
CA THR A 375 21.86 5.00 29.15
C THR A 375 21.62 6.23 30.02
N LEU A 376 22.25 7.36 29.72
CA LEU A 376 22.01 8.63 30.39
C LEU A 376 20.64 9.22 29.97
N ASP A 377 20.26 9.17 28.72
CA ASP A 377 18.94 9.62 28.23
C ASP A 377 17.81 8.80 28.87
N ASP A 378 17.97 7.50 28.97
CA ASP A 378 17.00 6.62 29.63
C ASP A 378 16.96 6.85 31.15
N CYS A 379 18.10 7.11 31.78
CA CYS A 379 18.16 7.53 33.21
C CYS A 379 17.52 8.89 33.44
N TYR A 380 17.69 9.85 32.55
CA TYR A 380 17.04 11.17 32.65
C TYR A 380 15.53 11.13 32.42
N ARG A 381 15.05 10.20 31.58
CA ARG A 381 13.62 9.98 31.35
C ARG A 381 12.97 9.19 32.49
N SER A 382 13.68 8.24 33.09
CA SER A 382 13.12 7.36 34.13
C SER A 382 13.16 7.93 35.54
N GLY A 383 13.75 9.09 35.82
CA GLY A 383 13.63 9.85 37.08
C GLY A 383 13.87 9.10 38.41
N SER A 384 14.14 7.81 38.41
CA SER A 384 14.29 6.98 39.59
C SER A 384 15.47 6.01 39.45
N ALA A 385 16.45 6.25 40.32
CA ALA A 385 17.56 5.32 40.57
C ALA A 385 17.08 4.12 41.42
N SER A 386 16.25 3.27 40.92
CA SER A 386 16.05 1.94 41.50
C SER A 386 16.93 0.93 40.73
N GLY A 387 18.06 0.57 41.36
CA GLY A 387 19.09 -0.27 40.76
C GLY A 387 18.71 -1.74 40.63
N ALA A 388 17.69 -2.07 39.85
CA ALA A 388 17.54 -3.40 39.30
C ALA A 388 18.43 -3.51 38.04
N PRO A 389 19.21 -4.59 37.86
CA PRO A 389 19.98 -4.76 36.64
C PRO A 389 19.02 -4.85 35.47
N VAL A 390 19.00 -3.82 34.62
CA VAL A 390 18.32 -3.86 33.34
C VAL A 390 18.90 -5.04 32.57
N ALA A 391 18.05 -5.99 32.17
CA ALA A 391 18.48 -7.07 31.30
C ALA A 391 19.12 -6.45 30.06
N SER A 392 20.34 -6.86 29.72
CA SER A 392 21.06 -6.29 28.57
C SER A 392 20.26 -6.54 27.31
N VAL A 393 19.67 -5.50 26.74
CA VAL A 393 19.12 -5.57 25.40
C VAL A 393 20.30 -5.61 24.45
N ASP A 394 20.29 -6.57 23.53
CA ASP A 394 21.26 -6.60 22.45
C ASP A 394 20.98 -5.41 21.49
N MET A 395 21.54 -4.27 21.83
CA MET A 395 21.46 -3.09 20.99
C MET A 395 22.33 -3.24 19.76
N VAL A 396 21.80 -2.94 18.61
CA VAL A 396 22.52 -2.99 17.34
C VAL A 396 22.56 -1.62 16.70
N LYS A 397 23.68 -1.31 16.05
CA LYS A 397 23.83 -0.11 15.25
C LYS A 397 23.77 -0.51 13.77
N PRO A 398 22.60 -0.38 13.10
CA PRO A 398 22.48 -0.70 11.68
C PRO A 398 23.42 0.14 10.82
N GLU A 399 23.96 -0.46 9.77
CA GLU A 399 24.64 0.27 8.70
C GLU A 399 23.59 0.81 7.73
N LEU A 400 23.02 1.98 8.05
CA LEU A 400 21.91 2.55 7.30
C LEU A 400 22.33 2.96 5.89
N GLN A 401 21.57 2.50 4.91
CA GLN A 401 21.71 2.85 3.50
C GLN A 401 20.86 4.09 3.15
N ALA A 402 20.90 4.54 1.91
CA ALA A 402 20.15 5.70 1.49
C ALA A 402 18.63 5.45 1.58
N GLY A 403 17.93 6.24 2.41
CA GLY A 403 16.48 6.18 2.62
C GLY A 403 16.04 7.32 3.53
N ARG A 404 14.73 7.46 3.74
CA ARG A 404 14.15 8.44 4.68
C ARG A 404 13.69 7.78 5.97
N VAL A 405 13.11 6.59 5.86
CA VAL A 405 12.60 5.79 6.97
C VAL A 405 13.25 4.42 6.90
N HIS A 406 13.73 3.92 8.03
CA HIS A 406 14.45 2.66 8.14
C HIS A 406 13.74 1.75 9.14
N ALA A 407 13.40 0.53 8.70
CA ALA A 407 12.84 -0.52 9.55
C ALA A 407 13.84 -1.65 9.74
N TRP A 408 13.86 -2.26 10.93
CA TRP A 408 14.72 -3.36 11.30
C TRP A 408 13.90 -4.61 11.61
N LEU A 409 13.90 -5.57 10.69
CA LEU A 409 13.24 -6.86 10.80
C LEU A 409 14.30 -7.96 11.01
N ALA A 410 15.04 -7.86 12.10
CA ALA A 410 16.11 -8.78 12.45
C ALA A 410 16.31 -8.79 13.97
N PRO A 411 17.05 -9.72 14.56
CA PRO A 411 17.36 -9.73 15.99
C PRO A 411 18.02 -8.42 16.47
N GLY A 412 17.88 -8.14 17.76
CA GLY A 412 18.42 -6.94 18.42
C GLY A 412 17.51 -5.71 18.34
N ALA A 413 17.78 -4.72 19.18
CA ALA A 413 17.10 -3.42 19.21
C ALA A 413 17.94 -2.39 18.43
N PRO A 414 17.46 -1.87 17.30
CA PRO A 414 18.26 -0.99 16.45
C PRO A 414 18.35 0.44 17.01
N ILE A 415 19.48 1.11 16.74
CA ILE A 415 19.63 2.55 16.90
C ILE A 415 19.34 3.21 15.55
N ASP A 416 18.58 4.32 15.56
CA ASP A 416 18.25 5.11 14.36
C ASP A 416 17.43 4.38 13.28
N ALA A 417 16.80 3.25 13.64
CA ALA A 417 15.84 2.54 12.82
C ALA A 417 14.67 2.06 13.69
N PHE A 418 13.51 1.91 13.09
CA PHE A 418 12.34 1.38 13.78
C PHE A 418 12.44 -0.15 13.91
N LYS A 419 12.35 -0.67 15.12
CA LYS A 419 12.17 -2.11 15.30
C LYS A 419 10.79 -2.51 14.79
N THR A 420 10.75 -3.43 13.86
CA THR A 420 9.50 -4.06 13.43
C THR A 420 9.54 -5.57 13.71
N THR A 421 8.39 -6.18 13.78
CA THR A 421 8.23 -7.61 14.03
C THR A 421 7.20 -8.19 13.05
N PRO A 422 7.23 -9.51 12.80
CA PRO A 422 6.19 -10.16 12.02
C PRO A 422 4.77 -9.87 12.55
N ALA A 423 4.60 -9.89 13.88
CA ALA A 423 3.32 -9.61 14.52
C ALA A 423 2.78 -8.19 14.23
N ALA A 424 3.66 -7.20 14.02
CA ALA A 424 3.24 -5.84 13.66
C ALA A 424 2.58 -5.81 12.27
N TYR A 425 3.08 -6.61 11.32
CA TYR A 425 2.48 -6.75 10.00
C TYR A 425 1.15 -7.49 10.04
N GLU A 426 1.05 -8.57 10.84
CA GLU A 426 -0.20 -9.29 11.05
C GLU A 426 -1.27 -8.41 11.70
N ASN A 427 -0.90 -7.57 12.67
CA ASN A 427 -1.82 -6.62 13.27
C ASN A 427 -2.28 -5.56 12.27
N ARG A 428 -1.38 -5.03 11.43
CA ARG A 428 -1.77 -4.12 10.34
C ARG A 428 -2.82 -4.75 9.42
N ARG A 429 -2.64 -6.01 9.04
CA ARG A 429 -3.63 -6.75 8.25
C ARG A 429 -4.99 -6.79 8.94
N ARG A 430 -5.02 -7.16 10.23
CA ARG A 430 -6.28 -7.22 11.01
C ARG A 430 -7.00 -5.88 11.06
N TYR A 431 -6.27 -4.76 11.12
CA TYR A 431 -6.86 -3.42 11.03
C TYR A 431 -7.39 -3.09 9.64
N GLN A 432 -6.78 -3.61 8.60
CA GLN A 432 -7.25 -3.42 7.22
C GLN A 432 -8.45 -4.33 6.91
N ASP A 433 -8.46 -5.55 7.45
CA ASP A 433 -9.53 -6.54 7.30
C ASP A 433 -10.70 -6.28 8.27
N GLY A 434 -10.49 -5.48 9.31
CA GLY A 434 -11.51 -5.05 10.27
C GLY A 434 -12.52 -4.15 9.56
N ASP A 435 -13.68 -4.74 9.32
CA ASP A 435 -14.83 -4.09 8.73
C ASP A 435 -15.18 -2.79 9.46
N GLY A 436 -14.92 -1.65 8.82
CA GLY A 436 -15.46 -0.37 9.26
C GLY A 436 -16.98 -0.33 9.31
N SER A 437 -17.69 -1.38 8.86
CA SER A 437 -19.15 -1.45 8.78
C SER A 437 -19.85 -1.63 10.12
N GLU A 438 -19.18 -2.18 11.14
CA GLU A 438 -19.74 -2.21 12.49
C GLU A 438 -19.75 -0.82 13.15
N LEU A 439 -19.06 0.16 12.58
CA LEU A 439 -18.96 1.52 13.09
C LEU A 439 -19.96 2.51 12.45
N GLU A 440 -20.71 2.10 11.42
CA GLU A 440 -21.58 3.03 10.67
C GLU A 440 -22.96 3.30 11.31
N ASP A 441 -23.42 2.54 12.32
CA ASP A 441 -24.75 2.74 12.94
C ASP A 441 -24.74 3.54 14.27
N ALA A 442 -23.56 3.84 14.82
CA ALA A 442 -23.41 4.87 15.85
C ALA A 442 -22.21 5.70 15.39
N ALA A 443 -22.36 7.02 15.20
CA ALA A 443 -21.19 7.87 15.00
C ALA A 443 -20.19 7.52 16.10
N PRO A 444 -19.12 6.78 15.82
CA PRO A 444 -18.22 6.34 16.85
C PRO A 444 -17.41 7.55 17.24
N ASP A 445 -17.57 7.97 18.46
CA ASP A 445 -16.56 8.78 19.08
C ASP A 445 -15.25 7.97 18.98
N PHE A 446 -14.22 8.58 18.43
CA PHE A 446 -12.89 7.97 18.37
C PHE A 446 -12.49 7.53 19.79
N SER A 447 -12.26 6.24 19.98
CA SER A 447 -12.05 5.64 21.29
C SER A 447 -10.59 5.73 21.73
N VAL A 448 -10.34 6.42 22.83
CA VAL A 448 -9.00 6.53 23.44
C VAL A 448 -9.03 5.82 24.80
N THR A 449 -8.21 4.81 24.96
CA THR A 449 -8.00 4.16 26.26
C THR A 449 -6.64 4.57 26.83
N VAL A 450 -6.68 5.19 28.00
CA VAL A 450 -5.48 5.59 28.76
C VAL A 450 -5.28 4.60 29.91
N VAL A 451 -4.09 4.03 30.01
CA VAL A 451 -3.72 3.07 31.06
C VAL A 451 -2.58 3.64 31.88
N LEU A 452 -2.77 3.77 33.20
CA LEU A 452 -1.74 4.11 34.17
C LEU A 452 -1.40 2.88 35.02
N ASN A 453 -0.20 2.37 34.87
CA ASN A 453 0.31 1.22 35.65
C ASN A 453 1.53 1.55 36.52
N ASP A 454 1.88 2.85 36.64
CA ASP A 454 2.96 3.30 37.53
C ASP A 454 2.56 4.57 38.26
N ASP A 455 2.48 4.49 39.60
CA ASP A 455 2.15 5.62 40.48
C ASP A 455 3.16 6.76 40.38
N ALA A 456 4.44 6.47 40.06
CA ALA A 456 5.45 7.49 39.89
C ALA A 456 5.19 8.39 38.68
N MET A 457 4.34 7.98 37.75
CA MET A 457 3.93 8.73 36.55
C MET A 457 2.52 9.32 36.66
N ALA A 458 1.95 9.37 37.88
CA ALA A 458 0.57 9.86 38.10
C ALA A 458 0.35 11.31 37.64
N ASP A 459 1.36 12.17 37.80
CA ASP A 459 1.28 13.57 37.35
C ASP A 459 1.21 13.67 35.81
N GLU A 460 1.93 12.82 35.09
CA GLU A 460 1.89 12.73 33.64
C GLU A 460 0.51 12.21 33.17
N HIS A 461 0.01 11.19 33.85
CA HIS A 461 -1.32 10.64 33.60
C HIS A 461 -2.43 11.70 33.75
N ALA A 462 -2.41 12.48 34.82
CA ALA A 462 -3.38 13.54 35.04
C ALA A 462 -3.35 14.58 33.92
N ALA A 463 -2.17 14.99 33.50
CA ALA A 463 -1.98 15.96 32.41
C ALA A 463 -2.48 15.39 31.07
N VAL A 464 -2.19 14.12 30.76
CA VAL A 464 -2.63 13.45 29.54
C VAL A 464 -4.15 13.26 29.54
N ALA A 465 -4.72 12.79 30.64
CA ALA A 465 -6.18 12.60 30.77
C ALA A 465 -6.94 13.93 30.61
N ASP A 466 -6.41 15.03 31.14
CA ASP A 466 -7.00 16.36 30.99
C ASP A 466 -6.93 16.86 29.55
N ILE A 467 -5.83 16.63 28.83
CA ILE A 467 -5.71 16.96 27.39
C ILE A 467 -6.79 16.22 26.58
N TYR A 468 -6.97 14.93 26.81
CA TYR A 468 -8.00 14.16 26.08
C TYR A 468 -9.41 14.61 26.45
N ARG A 469 -9.70 14.94 27.72
CA ARG A 469 -11.00 15.47 28.13
C ARG A 469 -11.30 16.85 27.53
N GLU A 470 -10.30 17.75 27.49
CA GLU A 470 -10.46 19.05 26.82
C GLU A 470 -10.76 18.86 25.34
N ARG A 471 -10.03 17.96 24.67
CA ARG A 471 -10.25 17.69 23.24
C ARG A 471 -11.56 16.99 22.94
N SER A 472 -12.09 16.15 23.85
CA SER A 472 -13.40 15.51 23.69
C SER A 472 -14.57 16.49 23.73
N ALA A 473 -14.37 17.71 24.18
CA ALA A 473 -15.39 18.76 24.10
C ALA A 473 -15.57 19.32 22.68
N ASP A 474 -14.51 19.24 21.86
CA ASP A 474 -14.45 19.80 20.50
C ASP A 474 -14.44 18.72 19.41
N LEU A 475 -14.12 17.47 19.76
CA LEU A 475 -13.98 16.34 18.85
C LEU A 475 -14.84 15.17 19.34
N PRO A 476 -15.35 14.31 18.44
CA PRO A 476 -16.08 13.10 18.81
C PRO A 476 -15.10 12.05 19.38
N LEU A 477 -14.66 12.26 20.64
CA LEU A 477 -13.75 11.38 21.36
C LEU A 477 -14.45 10.72 22.54
N SER A 478 -14.31 9.41 22.65
CA SER A 478 -14.66 8.64 23.85
C SER A 478 -13.36 8.27 24.58
N VAL A 479 -13.20 8.72 25.82
CA VAL A 479 -11.98 8.50 26.61
C VAL A 479 -12.28 7.58 27.78
N THR A 480 -11.60 6.43 27.83
CA THR A 480 -11.64 5.48 28.95
C THR A 480 -10.30 5.50 29.67
N VAL A 481 -10.32 5.55 30.99
CA VAL A 481 -9.10 5.57 31.81
C VAL A 481 -9.10 4.34 32.72
N HIS A 482 -7.99 3.62 32.72
CA HIS A 482 -7.73 2.48 33.58
C HIS A 482 -6.46 2.73 34.42
N GLU A 483 -6.46 2.20 35.64
CA GLU A 483 -5.31 2.30 36.55
C GLU A 483 -5.01 0.91 37.11
N HIS A 484 -3.73 0.62 37.31
CA HIS A 484 -3.23 -0.61 37.96
C HIS A 484 -3.77 -1.90 37.35
N LEU A 485 -3.75 -2.01 36.01
CA LEU A 485 -4.18 -3.21 35.34
C LEU A 485 -3.18 -4.36 35.55
N SER A 486 -3.69 -5.53 35.89
CA SER A 486 -2.98 -6.78 35.82
C SER A 486 -2.67 -7.16 34.36
N ARG A 487 -1.80 -8.14 34.18
CA ARG A 487 -1.43 -8.65 32.85
C ARG A 487 -2.64 -9.09 32.02
N ASP A 488 -3.57 -9.81 32.64
CA ASP A 488 -4.76 -10.33 31.95
C ASP A 488 -5.72 -9.19 31.58
N GLU A 489 -5.89 -8.19 32.45
CA GLU A 489 -6.72 -7.02 32.22
C GLU A 489 -6.11 -6.12 31.12
N LEU A 490 -4.81 -5.88 31.14
CA LEU A 490 -4.10 -5.14 30.09
C LEU A 490 -4.18 -5.88 28.75
N GLY A 491 -4.05 -7.20 28.77
CA GLY A 491 -4.29 -8.05 27.60
C GLY A 491 -5.70 -7.87 27.04
N GLY A 492 -6.69 -7.76 27.92
CA GLY A 492 -8.09 -7.46 27.54
C GLY A 492 -8.26 -6.09 26.88
N VAL A 493 -7.55 -5.07 27.36
CA VAL A 493 -7.54 -3.74 26.71
C VAL A 493 -7.00 -3.81 25.30
N PHE A 494 -5.89 -4.51 25.08
CA PHE A 494 -5.31 -4.66 23.74
C PHE A 494 -6.13 -5.57 22.81
N ALA A 495 -6.96 -6.46 23.36
CA ALA A 495 -7.86 -7.32 22.60
C ALA A 495 -9.21 -6.63 22.28
N ALA A 496 -9.53 -5.53 22.97
CA ALA A 496 -10.75 -4.77 22.71
C ALA A 496 -10.57 -3.83 21.49
N PRO A 497 -11.67 -3.50 20.81
CA PRO A 497 -11.63 -2.52 19.71
C PRO A 497 -11.38 -1.12 20.29
N ASN A 498 -10.14 -0.67 20.29
CA ASN A 498 -9.72 0.68 20.64
C ASN A 498 -9.05 1.32 19.41
N ASP A 499 -9.39 2.59 19.11
CA ASP A 499 -8.69 3.32 18.06
C ASP A 499 -7.29 3.75 18.51
N PHE A 500 -7.15 4.03 19.82
CA PHE A 500 -5.86 4.42 20.39
C PHE A 500 -5.74 3.97 21.85
N VAL A 501 -4.61 3.34 22.19
CA VAL A 501 -4.27 2.99 23.57
C VAL A 501 -3.02 3.76 23.98
N HIS A 502 -3.13 4.58 25.03
CA HIS A 502 -2.02 5.31 25.62
C HIS A 502 -1.62 4.66 26.95
N TYR A 503 -0.56 3.86 26.92
CA TYR A 503 -0.01 3.26 28.13
C TYR A 503 1.00 4.20 28.79
N ILE A 504 0.81 4.47 30.09
CA ILE A 504 1.68 5.28 30.94
C ILE A 504 2.20 4.37 32.04
N GLY A 505 3.47 4.01 31.96
CA GLY A 505 4.14 3.10 32.86
C GLY A 505 5.50 2.67 32.32
N HIS A 506 6.22 1.92 33.11
CA HIS A 506 7.51 1.40 32.70
C HIS A 506 7.35 0.27 31.67
N CYS A 507 8.27 0.23 30.71
CA CYS A 507 8.42 -0.90 29.81
C CYS A 507 9.90 -1.31 29.75
N ASP A 508 10.13 -2.60 29.66
CA ASP A 508 11.45 -3.18 29.49
C ASP A 508 11.46 -4.24 28.39
N THR A 509 12.53 -5.02 28.30
CA THR A 509 12.65 -6.11 27.34
C THR A 509 11.65 -7.25 27.52
N ASN A 510 11.03 -7.36 28.69
CA ASN A 510 10.03 -8.37 29.00
C ASN A 510 8.61 -7.91 28.66
N GLY A 511 8.43 -6.59 28.48
CA GLY A 511 7.14 -6.02 28.11
C GLY A 511 6.75 -4.79 28.92
N LEU A 512 5.44 -4.55 28.99
CA LEU A 512 4.84 -3.49 29.76
C LEU A 512 4.68 -3.93 31.23
N GLN A 513 5.01 -3.06 32.17
CA GLN A 513 4.83 -3.31 33.59
C GLN A 513 3.32 -3.39 33.91
N CYS A 514 2.93 -4.45 34.60
CA CYS A 514 1.56 -4.66 35.05
C CYS A 514 1.48 -4.57 36.57
N ALA A 515 0.27 -4.42 37.13
CA ALA A 515 0.06 -4.35 38.56
C ALA A 515 0.48 -5.62 39.32
N ASP A 516 0.53 -6.74 38.62
CA ASP A 516 0.92 -8.05 39.12
C ASP A 516 2.38 -8.44 38.75
N GLY A 517 3.15 -7.55 38.18
CA GLY A 517 4.61 -7.68 37.91
C GLY A 517 4.98 -7.85 36.45
#